data_16852a23b3091deee7b95748c624f5fb
#
_entry.id   16852a23b3091deee7b95748c624f5fb
#
_cell.length_a   1.000
_cell.length_b   1.000
_cell.length_c   1.000
_cell.angle_alpha   90.00
_cell.angle_beta   90.00
_cell.angle_gamma   90.00
#
_symmetry.space_group_name_H-M   'P 1'
#
loop_
_entity.id
_entity.type
_entity.pdbx_description
1 polymer ?
#
loop_
_entity_poly.entity_id
_entity_poly.type
_entity_poly.pdbx_seq_one_letter_code
_entity_poly.pdbx_strand_id
1 'polypeptide(L)'
;GLGDVYKRQHYYNGDRYKICPYCEESNLLRSPDTVKQENVKKEKADKKKEPKVHPVKKKYVEKDIRQDYRKLTELLIEWNISITTMESATAGQIASLITDTEGASAIFKGASITYSNETKIMQGVSAEVIHKYTVYSKETAEAMATACANMYGADIGIGVTGTMGNTDPDNADASVPGQVYFAISLKGTVRSYVVEIPQQPSRLMYKLAVAKEVYDVLMRLFE
;
A
#
# COMPACT_ATOMS: atom_id res chain seq x y z
N GLY A 1 -12.10 13.29 25.45
CA GLY A 1 -11.95 12.07 26.26
C GLY A 1 -11.86 10.85 25.36
N LEU A 2 -11.51 9.70 25.89
CA LEU A 2 -11.38 8.42 25.17
C LEU A 2 -12.62 8.01 24.35
N GLY A 3 -13.81 8.54 24.66
CA GLY A 3 -15.05 8.27 23.93
C GLY A 3 -15.08 8.76 22.48
N ASP A 4 -14.41 9.87 22.18
CA ASP A 4 -14.43 10.43 20.82
C ASP A 4 -13.46 9.73 19.86
N VAL A 5 -12.40 9.11 20.38
CA VAL A 5 -11.47 8.30 19.61
C VAL A 5 -12.13 6.98 19.21
N TYR A 6 -12.92 6.38 20.11
CA TYR A 6 -13.66 5.15 19.79
C TYR A 6 -14.77 5.35 18.77
N LYS A 7 -15.47 6.49 18.77
CA LYS A 7 -16.51 6.78 17.77
C LYS A 7 -15.97 6.85 16.34
N ARG A 8 -14.70 7.18 16.15
CA ARG A 8 -14.07 7.24 14.82
C ARG A 8 -13.54 5.88 14.32
N GLN A 9 -13.48 4.88 15.18
CA GLN A 9 -12.89 3.56 14.87
C GLN A 9 -13.92 2.43 14.68
N HIS A 10 -15.21 2.70 14.82
CA HIS A 10 -16.23 1.67 14.61
C HIS A 10 -16.51 1.45 13.14
N TYR A 11 -15.79 0.52 12.57
CA TYR A 11 -16.08 -0.05 11.27
C TYR A 11 -17.14 -1.12 11.40
N TYR A 12 -18.08 -0.98 10.58
CA TYR A 12 -19.37 -1.55 10.59
C TYR A 12 -19.54 -2.43 9.36
N ASN A 13 -19.70 -3.71 9.58
CA ASN A 13 -20.13 -4.61 8.54
C ASN A 13 -21.65 -4.46 8.40
N GLY A 14 -22.10 -3.72 7.40
CA GLY A 14 -23.50 -3.30 7.21
C GLY A 14 -24.51 -4.44 7.15
N ASP A 15 -24.08 -5.68 6.93
CA ASP A 15 -24.96 -6.83 6.86
C ASP A 15 -25.34 -7.42 8.24
N ARG A 16 -24.61 -7.10 9.29
CA ARG A 16 -24.83 -7.68 10.62
C ARG A 16 -25.57 -6.77 11.62
N TYR A 17 -25.45 -5.45 11.49
CA TYR A 17 -26.02 -4.52 12.45
C TYR A 17 -26.63 -3.30 11.76
N LYS A 18 -27.90 -3.05 11.96
CA LYS A 18 -28.62 -1.85 11.49
C LYS A 18 -28.36 -0.61 12.34
N ILE A 19 -27.83 -0.80 13.54
CA ILE A 19 -27.52 0.24 14.52
C ILE A 19 -26.15 -0.08 15.10
N CYS A 20 -25.27 0.91 15.21
CA CYS A 20 -23.99 0.74 15.88
C CYS A 20 -24.23 0.46 17.37
N PRO A 21 -23.80 -0.68 17.93
CA PRO A 21 -24.08 -1.02 19.33
C PRO A 21 -23.39 -0.13 20.36
N TYR A 22 -22.47 0.75 19.91
CA TYR A 22 -21.70 1.63 20.80
C TYR A 22 -22.10 3.11 20.73
N CYS A 23 -22.71 3.56 19.63
CA CYS A 23 -23.11 4.95 19.46
C CYS A 23 -24.62 5.14 19.27
N GLU A 24 -25.40 4.06 19.22
CA GLU A 24 -26.88 4.07 19.04
C GLU A 24 -27.35 4.82 17.77
N GLU A 25 -26.43 5.13 16.84
CA GLU A 25 -26.76 5.80 15.59
C GLU A 25 -27.19 4.77 14.53
N SER A 26 -28.33 5.04 13.87
CA SER A 26 -28.80 4.22 12.76
C SER A 26 -27.89 4.40 11.56
N ASN A 27 -27.40 3.29 11.01
CA ASN A 27 -26.64 3.30 9.77
C ASN A 27 -27.60 3.50 8.60
N LEU A 28 -27.72 4.73 8.14
CA LEU A 28 -28.43 5.08 6.90
C LEU A 28 -27.58 4.75 5.67
N LEU A 29 -27.09 3.55 5.59
CA LEU A 29 -26.65 3.01 4.30
C LEU A 29 -27.91 2.63 3.54
N ARG A 30 -28.27 3.45 2.56
CA ARG A 30 -29.34 3.12 1.61
C ARG A 30 -28.99 1.82 0.93
N SER A 31 -29.96 0.89 0.87
CA SER A 31 -29.78 -0.38 0.15
C SER A 31 -29.42 -0.12 -1.32
N PRO A 32 -28.65 -1.00 -1.97
CA PRO A 32 -28.23 -0.85 -3.37
C PRO A 32 -29.36 -0.76 -4.38
N ASP A 33 -30.60 -1.07 -4.00
CA ASP A 33 -31.71 -1.26 -4.92
C ASP A 33 -32.41 0.03 -5.39
N THR A 34 -31.91 1.21 -5.08
CA THR A 34 -32.53 2.49 -5.48
C THR A 34 -31.70 3.34 -6.42
N VAL A 35 -30.64 2.83 -7.00
CA VAL A 35 -29.93 3.54 -8.08
C VAL A 35 -30.50 3.09 -9.42
N LYS A 36 -31.46 3.86 -9.96
CA LYS A 36 -31.91 3.71 -11.35
C LYS A 36 -30.70 3.83 -12.26
N GLN A 37 -30.54 2.83 -13.13
CA GLN A 37 -29.57 2.83 -14.23
C GLN A 37 -29.75 4.06 -15.11
N GLU A 38 -28.96 5.10 -14.91
CA GLU A 38 -28.77 6.13 -15.92
C GLU A 38 -27.65 5.66 -16.85
N ASN A 39 -28.03 5.50 -18.13
CA ASN A 39 -27.13 5.13 -19.22
C ASN A 39 -25.99 6.13 -19.36
N VAL A 40 -24.81 5.80 -18.84
CA VAL A 40 -23.58 6.52 -19.15
C VAL A 40 -23.06 6.02 -20.49
N LYS A 41 -23.14 6.86 -21.52
CA LYS A 41 -22.53 6.64 -22.83
C LYS A 41 -21.04 6.39 -22.63
N LYS A 42 -20.56 5.22 -23.12
CA LYS A 42 -19.14 4.89 -23.18
C LYS A 42 -18.43 5.85 -24.12
N GLU A 43 -17.75 6.83 -23.60
CA GLU A 43 -16.69 7.53 -24.33
C GLU A 43 -15.50 6.57 -24.46
N LYS A 44 -15.10 6.32 -25.71
CA LYS A 44 -13.90 5.57 -26.05
C LYS A 44 -12.69 6.42 -25.70
N ALA A 45 -12.11 6.20 -24.52
CA ALA A 45 -10.81 6.77 -24.19
C ALA A 45 -9.72 6.05 -25.00
N ASP A 46 -8.92 6.80 -25.71
CA ASP A 46 -7.75 6.33 -26.45
C ASP A 46 -6.79 5.55 -25.54
N LYS A 47 -6.67 4.26 -25.82
CA LYS A 47 -5.65 3.41 -25.18
C LYS A 47 -4.27 3.85 -25.65
N LYS A 48 -3.61 4.74 -24.94
CA LYS A 48 -2.15 4.89 -25.04
C LYS A 48 -1.52 3.55 -24.68
N LYS A 49 -0.81 2.95 -25.64
CA LYS A 49 -0.06 1.70 -25.44
C LYS A 49 0.96 1.91 -24.31
N GLU A 50 0.74 1.24 -23.17
CA GLU A 50 1.75 1.16 -22.13
C GLU A 50 3.03 0.50 -22.67
N PRO A 51 4.23 0.97 -22.31
CA PRO A 51 5.47 0.35 -22.75
C PRO A 51 5.53 -1.08 -22.20
N LYS A 52 5.69 -2.06 -23.10
CA LYS A 52 5.91 -3.47 -22.73
C LYS A 52 7.24 -3.56 -22.00
N VAL A 53 7.22 -3.71 -20.69
CA VAL A 53 8.40 -4.03 -19.90
C VAL A 53 8.75 -5.50 -20.18
N HIS A 54 9.85 -5.75 -20.88
CA HIS A 54 10.39 -7.10 -21.04
C HIS A 54 10.91 -7.58 -19.69
N PRO A 55 10.56 -8.79 -19.23
CA PRO A 55 11.02 -9.31 -17.95
C PRO A 55 12.53 -9.57 -18.02
N VAL A 56 13.34 -8.66 -17.52
CA VAL A 56 14.72 -8.95 -17.19
C VAL A 56 14.70 -9.97 -16.06
N LYS A 57 15.39 -11.11 -16.23
CA LYS A 57 15.55 -12.13 -15.18
C LYS A 57 16.42 -11.54 -14.04
N LYS A 58 15.83 -10.69 -13.24
CA LYS A 58 16.49 -10.05 -12.12
C LYS A 58 16.66 -11.10 -11.01
N LYS A 59 17.90 -11.34 -10.61
CA LYS A 59 18.19 -12.24 -9.49
C LYS A 59 18.18 -11.42 -8.20
N TYR A 60 17.28 -11.76 -7.27
CA TYR A 60 17.22 -11.13 -5.97
C TYR A 60 18.09 -11.90 -4.98
N VAL A 61 18.95 -11.20 -4.24
CA VAL A 61 19.85 -11.77 -3.25
C VAL A 61 19.63 -11.03 -1.93
N GLU A 62 19.24 -11.74 -0.88
CA GLU A 62 18.89 -11.15 0.42
C GLU A 62 20.00 -10.27 0.98
N LYS A 63 21.26 -10.76 0.96
CA LYS A 63 22.42 -10.01 1.46
C LYS A 63 22.58 -8.66 0.76
N ASP A 64 22.40 -8.63 -0.55
CA ASP A 64 22.56 -7.41 -1.34
C ASP A 64 21.43 -6.42 -1.03
N ILE A 65 20.19 -6.92 -0.89
CA ILE A 65 19.03 -6.11 -0.54
C ILE A 65 19.19 -5.48 0.86
N ARG A 66 19.68 -6.25 1.84
CA ARG A 66 19.96 -5.70 3.18
C ARG A 66 21.05 -4.62 3.13
N GLN A 67 22.07 -4.81 2.31
CA GLN A 67 23.12 -3.80 2.12
C GLN A 67 22.59 -2.54 1.43
N ASP A 68 21.71 -2.70 0.45
CA ASP A 68 21.05 -1.57 -0.23
C ASP A 68 20.21 -0.75 0.74
N TYR A 69 19.40 -1.41 1.58
CA TYR A 69 18.59 -0.72 2.59
C TYR A 69 19.44 -0.05 3.68
N ARG A 70 20.59 -0.64 4.05
CA ARG A 70 21.53 0.03 4.93
C ARG A 70 21.99 1.36 4.34
N LYS A 71 22.43 1.36 3.07
CA LYS A 71 22.86 2.57 2.35
C LYS A 71 21.74 3.63 2.28
N LEU A 72 20.50 3.17 1.95
CA LEU A 72 19.35 4.05 1.93
C LEU A 72 19.12 4.71 3.30
N THR A 73 19.12 3.90 4.37
CA THR A 73 18.87 4.40 5.73
C THR A 73 19.95 5.38 6.19
N GLU A 74 21.23 5.06 5.96
CA GLU A 74 22.36 5.95 6.24
C GLU A 74 22.21 7.29 5.50
N LEU A 75 21.82 7.26 4.21
CA LEU A 75 21.57 8.45 3.39
C LEU A 75 20.42 9.31 3.94
N LEU A 76 19.30 8.65 4.33
CA LEU A 76 18.15 9.34 4.91
C LEU A 76 18.49 9.98 6.26
N ILE A 77 19.33 9.32 7.08
CA ILE A 77 19.84 9.88 8.34
C ILE A 77 20.69 11.12 8.06
N GLU A 78 21.63 11.02 7.12
CA GLU A 78 22.49 12.13 6.72
C GLU A 78 21.69 13.35 6.25
N TRP A 79 20.66 13.11 5.45
CA TRP A 79 19.80 14.17 4.91
C TRP A 79 18.67 14.61 5.84
N ASN A 80 18.52 13.95 6.99
CA ASN A 80 17.41 14.17 7.93
C ASN A 80 16.04 14.09 7.25
N ILE A 81 15.85 13.09 6.37
CA ILE A 81 14.60 12.82 5.66
C ILE A 81 13.89 11.66 6.34
N SER A 82 12.70 11.93 6.85
CA SER A 82 11.89 10.91 7.55
C SER A 82 11.13 10.01 6.59
N ILE A 83 10.98 8.73 6.97
CA ILE A 83 10.31 7.70 6.17
C ILE A 83 9.34 6.86 7.00
N THR A 84 8.26 6.42 6.37
CA THR A 84 7.27 5.50 6.94
C THR A 84 6.74 4.55 5.87
N THR A 85 6.11 3.45 6.29
CA THR A 85 5.53 2.48 5.38
C THR A 85 4.11 2.05 5.79
N MET A 86 3.26 1.77 4.82
CA MET A 86 2.02 1.03 4.97
C MET A 86 2.07 -0.21 4.09
N GLU A 87 2.22 -1.36 4.71
CA GLU A 87 2.55 -2.60 4.02
C GLU A 87 1.42 -3.62 4.11
N SER A 88 1.02 -4.16 2.96
CA SER A 88 0.14 -5.32 2.86
C SER A 88 0.93 -6.55 2.40
N ALA A 89 1.28 -6.61 1.12
CA ALA A 89 1.96 -7.77 0.52
C ALA A 89 3.32 -8.08 1.18
N THR A 90 4.09 -7.06 1.55
CA THR A 90 5.40 -7.20 2.20
C THR A 90 5.32 -7.42 3.71
N ALA A 91 4.19 -7.07 4.34
CA ALA A 91 3.89 -7.33 5.75
C ALA A 91 5.02 -6.94 6.72
N GLY A 92 5.52 -5.71 6.61
CA GLY A 92 6.55 -5.15 7.48
C GLY A 92 7.99 -5.43 7.04
N GLN A 93 8.21 -6.07 5.88
CA GLN A 93 9.56 -6.39 5.42
C GLN A 93 10.39 -5.14 5.10
N ILE A 94 9.75 -4.11 4.51
CA ILE A 94 10.44 -2.84 4.20
C ILE A 94 10.80 -2.12 5.50
N ALA A 95 9.86 -2.02 6.43
CA ALA A 95 10.10 -1.46 7.75
C ALA A 95 11.24 -2.18 8.49
N SER A 96 11.26 -3.52 8.44
CA SER A 96 12.33 -4.33 9.02
C SER A 96 13.69 -4.00 8.41
N LEU A 97 13.79 -3.92 7.08
CA LEU A 97 15.04 -3.61 6.38
C LEU A 97 15.58 -2.20 6.71
N ILE A 98 14.70 -1.21 6.88
CA ILE A 98 15.08 0.15 7.30
C ILE A 98 15.64 0.11 8.73
N THR A 99 14.97 -0.60 9.62
CA THR A 99 15.31 -0.65 11.05
C THR A 99 16.46 -1.61 11.39
N ASP A 100 16.95 -2.40 10.43
CA ASP A 100 18.19 -3.16 10.56
C ASP A 100 19.45 -2.26 10.73
N THR A 101 19.32 -0.95 10.43
CA THR A 101 20.44 0.02 10.53
C THR A 101 20.38 0.79 11.83
N GLU A 102 21.49 0.83 12.54
CA GLU A 102 21.64 1.62 13.77
C GLU A 102 21.38 3.12 13.49
N GLY A 103 20.65 3.78 14.38
CA GLY A 103 20.25 5.18 14.20
C GLY A 103 18.97 5.38 13.35
N ALA A 104 18.37 4.34 12.80
CA ALA A 104 17.15 4.44 12.02
C ALA A 104 16.00 5.18 12.75
N SER A 105 15.96 5.15 14.08
CA SER A 105 14.96 5.87 14.88
C SER A 105 14.94 7.38 14.66
N ALA A 106 16.01 7.96 14.15
CA ALA A 106 16.07 9.39 13.81
C ALA A 106 15.11 9.71 12.64
N ILE A 107 14.95 8.80 11.69
CA ILE A 107 14.21 9.03 10.44
C ILE A 107 12.97 8.15 10.28
N PHE A 108 12.92 7.00 10.94
CA PHE A 108 11.79 6.07 10.84
C PHE A 108 10.77 6.35 11.95
N LYS A 109 9.59 6.89 11.56
CA LYS A 109 8.56 7.34 12.50
C LYS A 109 7.59 6.24 12.93
N GLY A 110 7.55 5.14 12.18
CA GLY A 110 6.66 4.02 12.40
C GLY A 110 6.21 3.40 11.09
N ALA A 111 5.44 2.31 11.19
CA ALA A 111 4.85 1.62 10.05
C ALA A 111 3.49 1.03 10.40
N SER A 112 2.66 0.82 9.38
CA SER A 112 1.38 0.11 9.50
C SER A 112 1.41 -1.16 8.65
N ILE A 113 1.04 -2.29 9.24
CA ILE A 113 0.80 -3.54 8.51
C ILE A 113 -0.71 -3.67 8.32
N THR A 114 -1.17 -3.47 7.08
CA THR A 114 -2.59 -3.43 6.73
C THR A 114 -2.95 -4.60 5.82
N TYR A 115 -3.08 -5.78 6.43
CA TYR A 115 -3.21 -7.05 5.69
C TYR A 115 -4.64 -7.30 5.15
N SER A 116 -5.66 -6.68 5.74
CA SER A 116 -7.05 -6.72 5.28
C SER A 116 -7.53 -5.35 4.76
N ASN A 117 -8.68 -5.31 4.10
CA ASN A 117 -9.30 -4.07 3.64
C ASN A 117 -9.72 -3.19 4.82
N GLU A 118 -10.28 -3.81 5.88
CA GLU A 118 -10.69 -3.12 7.09
C GLU A 118 -9.52 -2.41 7.76
N THR A 119 -8.37 -3.08 7.87
CA THR A 119 -7.17 -2.45 8.47
C THR A 119 -6.62 -1.32 7.61
N LYS A 120 -6.70 -1.41 6.27
CA LYS A 120 -6.36 -0.28 5.39
C LYS A 120 -7.26 0.92 5.65
N ILE A 121 -8.57 0.69 5.74
CA ILE A 121 -9.56 1.74 6.00
C ILE A 121 -9.33 2.34 7.40
N MET A 122 -9.12 1.52 8.43
CA MET A 122 -8.79 1.97 9.79
C MET A 122 -7.56 2.89 9.83
N GLN A 123 -6.61 2.68 8.93
CA GLN A 123 -5.39 3.47 8.82
C GLN A 123 -5.49 4.62 7.80
N GLY A 124 -6.71 4.98 7.39
CA GLY A 124 -6.98 6.19 6.62
C GLY A 124 -7.03 6.03 5.10
N VAL A 125 -7.00 4.80 4.57
CA VAL A 125 -7.28 4.54 3.16
C VAL A 125 -8.78 4.67 2.93
N SER A 126 -9.20 5.45 1.92
CA SER A 126 -10.63 5.59 1.61
C SER A 126 -11.25 4.27 1.18
N ALA A 127 -12.38 3.90 1.81
CA ALA A 127 -13.18 2.75 1.39
C ALA A 127 -13.66 2.88 -0.07
N GLU A 128 -13.94 4.10 -0.54
CA GLU A 128 -14.35 4.36 -1.93
C GLU A 128 -13.24 4.03 -2.93
N VAL A 129 -11.97 4.29 -2.58
CA VAL A 129 -10.83 3.94 -3.42
C VAL A 129 -10.76 2.42 -3.59
N ILE A 130 -10.84 1.66 -2.48
CA ILE A 130 -10.80 0.20 -2.51
C ILE A 130 -12.01 -0.36 -3.30
N HIS A 131 -13.19 0.19 -3.09
CA HIS A 131 -14.41 -0.25 -3.79
C HIS A 131 -14.34 0.02 -5.30
N LYS A 132 -13.81 1.17 -5.71
CA LYS A 132 -13.77 1.60 -7.12
C LYS A 132 -12.64 0.94 -7.91
N TYR A 133 -11.47 0.83 -7.31
CA TYR A 133 -10.24 0.42 -8.01
C TYR A 133 -9.71 -0.95 -7.58
N THR A 134 -10.35 -1.59 -6.63
CA THR A 134 -9.94 -2.82 -5.94
C THR A 134 -8.74 -2.60 -5.00
N VAL A 135 -8.45 -3.63 -4.18
CA VAL A 135 -7.31 -3.61 -3.25
C VAL A 135 -5.97 -3.73 -3.99
N TYR A 136 -5.98 -4.32 -5.20
CA TYR A 136 -4.80 -4.50 -6.06
C TYR A 136 -4.79 -3.48 -7.17
N SER A 137 -4.46 -2.23 -6.83
CA SER A 137 -4.45 -1.11 -7.77
C SER A 137 -3.38 -0.07 -7.40
N LYS A 138 -3.01 0.76 -8.37
CA LYS A 138 -2.14 1.92 -8.16
C LYS A 138 -2.77 2.89 -7.19
N GLU A 139 -4.06 3.15 -7.35
CA GLU A 139 -4.84 4.09 -6.55
C GLU A 139 -4.89 3.67 -5.08
N THR A 140 -5.00 2.37 -4.79
CA THR A 140 -4.94 1.87 -3.41
C THR A 140 -3.52 2.02 -2.85
N ALA A 141 -2.48 1.73 -3.62
CA ALA A 141 -1.09 1.94 -3.19
C ALA A 141 -0.80 3.42 -2.92
N GLU A 142 -1.30 4.35 -3.77
CA GLU A 142 -1.17 5.81 -3.59
C GLU A 142 -1.88 6.29 -2.33
N ALA A 143 -3.10 5.80 -2.10
CA ALA A 143 -3.84 6.13 -0.88
C ALA A 143 -3.13 5.61 0.38
N MET A 144 -2.55 4.41 0.34
CA MET A 144 -1.74 3.84 1.42
C MET A 144 -0.48 4.69 1.70
N ALA A 145 0.26 5.07 0.66
CA ALA A 145 1.46 5.91 0.78
C ALA A 145 1.14 7.29 1.38
N THR A 146 0.05 7.89 0.91
CA THR A 146 -0.41 9.19 1.42
C THR A 146 -0.89 9.09 2.86
N ALA A 147 -1.68 8.07 3.19
CA ALA A 147 -2.23 7.88 4.52
C ALA A 147 -1.12 7.70 5.57
N CYS A 148 -0.12 6.86 5.32
CA CYS A 148 0.97 6.68 6.27
C CYS A 148 1.87 7.92 6.37
N ALA A 149 2.19 8.59 5.26
CA ALA A 149 2.97 9.83 5.30
C ALA A 149 2.29 10.89 6.20
N ASN A 150 0.98 11.08 6.03
CA ASN A 150 0.20 12.02 6.84
C ASN A 150 0.09 11.59 8.31
N MET A 151 -0.15 10.29 8.55
CA MET A 151 -0.32 9.75 9.90
C MET A 151 0.93 9.95 10.77
N TYR A 152 2.09 9.71 10.20
CA TYR A 152 3.36 9.79 10.92
C TYR A 152 4.08 11.13 10.72
N GLY A 153 3.54 12.05 9.89
CA GLY A 153 4.19 13.31 9.55
C GLY A 153 5.56 13.09 8.91
N ALA A 154 5.67 12.08 8.03
CA ALA A 154 6.92 11.70 7.39
C ALA A 154 7.07 12.35 6.01
N ASP A 155 8.32 12.67 5.63
CA ASP A 155 8.66 13.22 4.31
C ASP A 155 8.40 12.19 3.21
N ILE A 156 8.65 10.91 3.50
CA ILE A 156 8.44 9.78 2.58
C ILE A 156 7.42 8.81 3.18
N GLY A 157 6.36 8.51 2.43
CA GLY A 157 5.43 7.43 2.70
C GLY A 157 5.50 6.37 1.61
N ILE A 158 5.59 5.11 1.99
CA ILE A 158 5.57 3.97 1.05
C ILE A 158 4.30 3.17 1.28
N GLY A 159 3.48 2.99 0.23
CA GLY A 159 2.31 2.12 0.23
C GLY A 159 2.56 0.89 -0.64
N VAL A 160 2.30 -0.32 -0.12
CA VAL A 160 2.51 -1.57 -0.88
C VAL A 160 1.31 -2.49 -0.77
N THR A 161 0.74 -2.87 -1.91
CA THR A 161 -0.32 -3.87 -2.03
C THR A 161 -0.09 -4.78 -3.23
N GLY A 162 -0.66 -5.96 -3.24
CA GLY A 162 -0.49 -6.91 -4.35
C GLY A 162 -0.48 -8.37 -3.91
N THR A 163 -0.27 -9.24 -4.87
CA THR A 163 -0.17 -10.69 -4.65
C THR A 163 1.27 -11.17 -4.81
N MET A 164 1.63 -12.19 -4.05
CA MET A 164 2.95 -12.85 -4.18
C MET A 164 2.88 -13.97 -5.23
N GLY A 165 3.17 -15.21 -4.90
CA GLY A 165 3.23 -16.31 -5.87
C GLY A 165 1.90 -17.00 -6.19
N ASN A 166 0.78 -16.57 -5.59
CA ASN A 166 -0.54 -17.21 -5.75
C ASN A 166 -1.64 -16.16 -5.83
N THR A 167 -2.78 -16.53 -6.41
CA THR A 167 -3.99 -15.70 -6.39
C THR A 167 -4.55 -15.58 -4.97
N ASP A 168 -5.19 -14.47 -4.70
CA ASP A 168 -5.99 -14.26 -3.49
C ASP A 168 -7.40 -14.83 -3.72
N PRO A 169 -7.83 -15.84 -2.94
CA PRO A 169 -9.14 -16.45 -3.13
C PRO A 169 -10.32 -15.49 -2.93
N ASP A 170 -10.15 -14.48 -2.04
CA ASP A 170 -11.19 -13.50 -1.72
C ASP A 170 -11.30 -12.40 -2.78
N ASN A 171 -10.27 -12.25 -3.64
CA ASN A 171 -10.19 -11.25 -4.71
C ASN A 171 -9.65 -11.88 -6.01
N ALA A 172 -10.12 -13.07 -6.36
CA ALA A 172 -9.57 -13.87 -7.46
C ALA A 172 -9.54 -13.13 -8.81
N ASP A 173 -10.60 -12.37 -9.12
CA ASP A 173 -10.72 -11.63 -10.39
C ASP A 173 -9.76 -10.43 -10.50
N ALA A 174 -9.32 -9.88 -9.37
CA ALA A 174 -8.42 -8.73 -9.31
C ALA A 174 -6.97 -9.12 -9.04
N SER A 175 -6.70 -10.37 -8.66
CA SER A 175 -5.37 -10.81 -8.25
C SER A 175 -4.62 -11.50 -9.39
N VAL A 176 -3.43 -10.98 -9.70
CA VAL A 176 -2.49 -11.61 -10.64
C VAL A 176 -1.25 -12.06 -9.87
N PRO A 177 -0.92 -13.37 -9.85
CA PRO A 177 0.24 -13.86 -9.11
C PRO A 177 1.54 -13.12 -9.46
N GLY A 178 2.22 -12.63 -8.44
CA GLY A 178 3.47 -11.87 -8.59
C GLY A 178 3.29 -10.39 -8.94
N GLN A 179 2.06 -9.92 -9.20
CA GLN A 179 1.82 -8.51 -9.49
C GLN A 179 1.68 -7.71 -8.21
N VAL A 180 2.54 -6.72 -8.06
CA VAL A 180 2.59 -5.84 -6.89
C VAL A 180 2.52 -4.39 -7.32
N TYR A 181 1.69 -3.65 -6.62
CA TYR A 181 1.52 -2.21 -6.74
C TYR A 181 2.19 -1.55 -5.54
N PHE A 182 3.01 -0.55 -5.80
CA PHE A 182 3.51 0.29 -4.73
C PHE A 182 3.50 1.76 -5.14
N ALA A 183 3.44 2.61 -4.15
CA ALA A 183 3.52 4.05 -4.36
C ALA A 183 4.47 4.67 -3.35
N ILE A 184 5.08 5.78 -3.76
CA ILE A 184 5.95 6.60 -2.95
C ILE A 184 5.36 8.00 -2.92
N SER A 185 5.02 8.48 -1.73
CA SER A 185 4.74 9.87 -1.46
C SER A 185 6.04 10.53 -1.00
N LEU A 186 6.53 11.50 -1.75
CA LEU A 186 7.70 12.30 -1.40
C LEU A 186 7.27 13.76 -1.25
N LYS A 187 7.25 14.25 -0.01
CA LYS A 187 6.82 15.61 0.33
C LYS A 187 5.48 16.01 -0.33
N GLY A 188 4.51 15.08 -0.29
CA GLY A 188 3.18 15.26 -0.85
C GLY A 188 3.03 14.97 -2.34
N THR A 189 4.12 14.78 -3.08
CA THR A 189 4.05 14.30 -4.47
C THR A 189 4.03 12.77 -4.49
N VAL A 190 2.97 12.18 -5.05
CA VAL A 190 2.78 10.72 -5.08
C VAL A 190 3.06 10.18 -6.48
N ARG A 191 3.79 9.09 -6.54
CA ARG A 191 4.05 8.32 -7.76
C ARG A 191 3.83 6.84 -7.50
N SER A 192 3.08 6.17 -8.37
CA SER A 192 2.76 4.74 -8.27
C SER A 192 3.44 3.93 -9.36
N TYR A 193 3.68 2.67 -9.04
CA TYR A 193 4.40 1.72 -9.86
C TYR A 193 3.70 0.36 -9.81
N VAL A 194 3.85 -0.40 -10.90
CA VAL A 194 3.43 -1.80 -10.99
C VAL A 194 4.65 -2.61 -11.34
N VAL A 195 4.87 -3.68 -10.60
CA VAL A 195 5.97 -4.62 -10.86
C VAL A 195 5.44 -6.05 -10.90
N GLU A 196 6.00 -6.83 -11.79
CA GLU A 196 5.78 -8.26 -11.86
C GLU A 196 7.00 -8.98 -11.28
N ILE A 197 6.82 -9.54 -10.08
CA ILE A 197 7.88 -10.31 -9.42
C ILE A 197 7.87 -11.73 -9.98
N PRO A 198 8.95 -12.17 -10.63
CA PRO A 198 9.05 -13.53 -11.12
C PRO A 198 8.98 -14.53 -9.96
N GLN A 199 8.64 -15.78 -10.27
CA GLN A 199 8.55 -16.84 -9.25
C GLN A 199 9.79 -16.88 -8.36
N GLN A 200 9.56 -16.88 -7.05
CA GLN A 200 10.59 -16.91 -6.03
C GLN A 200 10.54 -18.23 -5.24
N PRO A 201 11.68 -18.67 -4.66
CA PRO A 201 11.74 -19.93 -3.92
C PRO A 201 10.97 -19.91 -2.59
N SER A 202 10.65 -18.73 -2.06
CA SER A 202 9.92 -18.59 -0.80
C SER A 202 9.14 -17.28 -0.74
N ARG A 203 8.16 -17.21 0.17
CA ARG A 203 7.41 -15.98 0.42
C ARG A 203 8.30 -14.85 0.93
N LEU A 204 9.34 -15.17 1.72
CA LEU A 204 10.34 -14.20 2.14
C LEU A 204 11.05 -13.59 0.94
N MET A 205 11.47 -14.40 -0.04
CA MET A 205 12.15 -13.91 -1.23
C MET A 205 11.24 -13.04 -2.11
N TYR A 206 9.93 -13.33 -2.17
CA TYR A 206 8.98 -12.41 -2.82
C TYR A 206 8.96 -11.04 -2.13
N LYS A 207 8.86 -11.00 -0.79
CA LYS A 207 8.86 -9.75 -0.02
C LYS A 207 10.15 -8.95 -0.23
N LEU A 208 11.29 -9.63 -0.21
CA LEU A 208 12.59 -9.03 -0.46
C LEU A 208 12.73 -8.51 -1.89
N ALA A 209 12.19 -9.23 -2.88
CA ALA A 209 12.17 -8.79 -4.26
C ALA A 209 11.35 -7.49 -4.43
N VAL A 210 10.17 -7.42 -3.81
CA VAL A 210 9.36 -6.18 -3.79
C VAL A 210 10.11 -5.04 -3.10
N ALA A 211 10.75 -5.31 -1.97
CA ALA A 211 11.56 -4.32 -1.27
C ALA A 211 12.70 -3.78 -2.17
N LYS A 212 13.34 -4.66 -2.96
CA LYS A 212 14.37 -4.23 -3.92
C LYS A 212 13.81 -3.31 -5.01
N GLU A 213 12.63 -3.61 -5.55
CA GLU A 213 12.00 -2.73 -6.54
C GLU A 213 11.66 -1.35 -5.96
N VAL A 214 11.17 -1.31 -4.72
CA VAL A 214 10.91 -0.06 -4.00
C VAL A 214 12.21 0.73 -3.79
N TYR A 215 13.28 0.08 -3.34
CA TYR A 215 14.60 0.69 -3.18
C TYR A 215 15.12 1.31 -4.48
N ASP A 216 15.07 0.55 -5.58
CA ASP A 216 15.57 1.02 -6.88
C ASP A 216 14.81 2.25 -7.39
N VAL A 217 13.52 2.33 -7.08
CA VAL A 217 12.71 3.51 -7.42
C VAL A 217 13.06 4.68 -6.51
N LEU A 218 13.18 4.47 -5.19
CA LEU A 218 13.56 5.54 -4.25
C LEU A 218 14.89 6.17 -4.62
N MET A 219 15.90 5.36 -4.93
CA MET A 219 17.22 5.88 -5.31
C MET A 219 17.16 6.74 -6.56
N ARG A 220 16.37 6.33 -7.57
CA ARG A 220 16.16 7.16 -8.78
C ARG A 220 15.38 8.46 -8.52
N LEU A 221 14.60 8.55 -7.46
CA LEU A 221 13.91 9.78 -7.10
C LEU A 221 14.83 10.79 -6.40
N PHE A 222 15.99 10.34 -5.93
CA PHE A 222 17.00 11.18 -5.29
C PHE A 222 18.08 11.65 -6.28
N GLU A 223 18.15 11.07 -7.49
CA GLU A 223 18.98 11.51 -8.62
C GLU A 223 18.36 12.73 -9.34
#